data_ca0ec69500425cd5f617bc4a1dd33213
#
_entry.id   ca0ec69500425cd5f617bc4a1dd33213
#
_cell.length_a   1.000
_cell.length_b   1.000
_cell.length_c   1.000
_cell.angle_alpha   90.00
_cell.angle_beta   90.00
_cell.angle_gamma   90.00
#
_symmetry.space_group_name_H-M   'P 1'
#
loop_
_entity.id
_entity.type
_entity.pdbx_description
1 polymer ?
#
loop_
_entity_poly.entity_id
_entity_poly.type
_entity_poly.pdbx_seq_one_letter_code
_entity_poly.pdbx_strand_id
1 'polypeptide(L)'
;MPRLLLLPIYLAISFCAMATEAKKEISSADYARLQIESLPKEDIWWTKSGETMLWSFKNLHTIFPTVTVHREGQVKLLERETNNHIGAIRVPTKAGTMELSSFLDSDESTAISLLVVHKGKVVYERYPRMKPHEKPVHWSVTKIMVSSLVGILEAEGKIDTEKTIEHYIPELADSDFQGIKIINILDMATGLNCPEEYIDKSACYYVYSAAIGDGYWDERSPNNPYEYVSKLRVGSFAEQGAQYDYSGINTFVLGWLVEKVMGLQLHEAVSQMIWSKIGVEADASFFAPRFGVPVMHGGLLARPIDLAKFGLLFTPSYQTVSETPIINKDHIEKLLNGGRPELLGKHLP
;
A
#
# COMPACT_ATOMS: atom_id res chain seq x y z
N MET A 1 50.14 -60.42 55.16
CA MET A 1 48.84 -60.27 54.56
C MET A 1 48.31 -58.89 54.88
N PRO A 2 48.37 -57.92 53.95
CA PRO A 2 47.77 -56.63 54.22
C PRO A 2 46.36 -56.59 53.53
N ARG A 3 45.44 -56.08 54.32
CA ARG A 3 44.03 -55.85 53.89
C ARG A 3 43.95 -54.63 52.96
N LEU A 4 43.40 -54.82 51.75
CA LEU A 4 43.01 -53.70 50.81
C LEU A 4 41.72 -53.04 51.29
N LEU A 5 41.80 -51.77 51.64
CA LEU A 5 40.61 -50.90 51.83
C LEU A 5 40.17 -50.37 50.50
N LEU A 6 38.94 -50.73 50.04
CA LEU A 6 38.25 -50.14 48.93
C LEU A 6 37.48 -48.91 49.42
N LEU A 7 37.89 -47.73 48.99
CA LEU A 7 37.07 -46.50 49.10
C LEU A 7 36.09 -46.42 47.95
N PRO A 8 34.81 -46.13 48.19
CA PRO A 8 33.87 -45.80 47.10
C PRO A 8 34.04 -44.36 46.63
N ILE A 9 34.29 -44.20 45.33
CA ILE A 9 34.30 -42.91 44.68
C ILE A 9 32.83 -42.51 44.43
N TYR A 10 32.34 -41.51 45.17
CA TYR A 10 31.06 -40.86 44.85
C TYR A 10 31.30 -39.87 43.73
N LEU A 11 30.81 -40.21 42.55
CA LEU A 11 30.72 -39.29 41.40
C LEU A 11 29.53 -38.35 41.66
N ALA A 12 29.79 -37.13 42.10
CA ALA A 12 28.78 -36.08 42.20
C ALA A 12 28.48 -35.56 40.78
N ILE A 13 27.39 -36.03 40.20
CA ILE A 13 26.85 -35.43 38.97
C ILE A 13 26.14 -34.12 39.36
N SER A 14 26.85 -33.00 39.17
CA SER A 14 26.22 -31.65 39.23
C SER A 14 25.28 -31.49 38.07
N PHE A 15 23.98 -31.67 38.30
CA PHE A 15 22.96 -31.21 37.40
C PHE A 15 22.95 -29.67 37.43
N CYS A 16 23.61 -29.04 36.46
CA CYS A 16 23.44 -27.64 36.19
C CYS A 16 22.02 -27.48 35.56
N ALA A 17 21.04 -27.21 36.40
CA ALA A 17 19.74 -26.79 35.96
C ALA A 17 19.91 -25.42 35.28
N MET A 18 20.03 -25.39 33.98
CA MET A 18 19.80 -24.16 33.21
C MET A 18 18.34 -23.79 33.45
N ALA A 19 18.11 -22.84 34.35
CA ALA A 19 16.84 -22.14 34.43
C ALA A 19 16.69 -21.40 33.10
N THR A 20 15.91 -21.95 32.20
CA THR A 20 15.31 -21.20 31.08
C THR A 20 14.45 -20.14 31.77
N GLU A 21 14.93 -18.90 31.83
CA GLU A 21 14.07 -17.77 32.12
C GLU A 21 12.91 -17.84 31.10
N ALA A 22 11.72 -18.16 31.61
CA ALA A 22 10.51 -18.08 30.84
C ALA A 22 10.42 -16.63 30.36
N LYS A 23 10.57 -16.38 29.05
CA LYS A 23 10.30 -15.08 28.44
C LYS A 23 8.94 -14.66 28.96
N LYS A 24 8.90 -13.63 29.80
CA LYS A 24 7.66 -13.09 30.33
C LYS A 24 6.79 -12.68 29.13
N GLU A 25 5.70 -13.40 28.94
CA GLU A 25 4.80 -13.16 27.83
C GLU A 25 4.20 -11.75 28.01
N ILE A 26 4.54 -10.84 27.11
CA ILE A 26 4.07 -9.45 27.18
C ILE A 26 2.62 -9.46 26.75
N SER A 27 1.75 -8.73 27.45
CA SER A 27 0.35 -8.56 27.02
C SER A 27 0.28 -7.91 25.63
N SER A 28 -0.76 -8.19 24.86
CA SER A 28 -0.94 -7.58 23.55
C SER A 28 -1.01 -6.04 23.60
N ALA A 29 -1.55 -5.49 24.69
CA ALA A 29 -1.61 -4.04 24.92
C ALA A 29 -0.23 -3.45 25.17
N ASP A 30 0.60 -4.10 25.98
CA ASP A 30 1.96 -3.65 26.23
C ASP A 30 2.83 -3.77 24.98
N TYR A 31 2.64 -4.85 24.21
CA TYR A 31 3.33 -5.03 22.93
C TYR A 31 2.98 -3.91 21.95
N ALA A 32 1.69 -3.59 21.78
CA ALA A 32 1.24 -2.50 20.91
C ALA A 32 1.83 -1.15 21.33
N ARG A 33 1.83 -0.86 22.64
CA ARG A 33 2.44 0.37 23.18
C ARG A 33 3.93 0.47 22.86
N LEU A 34 4.68 -0.60 23.08
CA LEU A 34 6.12 -0.66 22.80
C LEU A 34 6.40 -0.45 21.30
N GLN A 35 5.57 -1.01 20.41
CA GLN A 35 5.71 -0.78 18.98
C GLN A 35 5.50 0.69 18.61
N ILE A 36 4.43 1.33 19.12
CA ILE A 36 4.15 2.75 18.88
C ILE A 36 5.28 3.64 19.43
N GLU A 37 5.76 3.37 20.66
CA GLU A 37 6.87 4.12 21.28
C GLU A 37 8.17 3.96 20.50
N SER A 38 8.36 2.85 19.79
CA SER A 38 9.56 2.57 18.99
C SER A 38 9.56 3.21 17.61
N LEU A 39 8.45 3.84 17.17
CA LEU A 39 8.39 4.52 15.89
C LEU A 39 9.36 5.71 15.84
N PRO A 40 9.99 5.98 14.69
CA PRO A 40 10.89 7.13 14.56
C PRO A 40 10.12 8.43 14.79
N LYS A 41 10.75 9.38 15.48
CA LYS A 41 10.19 10.70 15.77
C LYS A 41 10.82 11.81 14.93
N GLU A 42 11.88 11.50 14.20
CA GLU A 42 12.68 12.47 13.46
C GLU A 42 12.72 12.20 11.96
N ASP A 43 12.22 11.04 11.54
CA ASP A 43 12.21 10.59 10.16
C ASP A 43 10.83 10.07 9.75
N ILE A 44 10.70 9.74 8.45
CA ILE A 44 9.50 9.06 7.96
C ILE A 44 9.42 7.69 8.63
N TRP A 45 8.49 7.55 9.56
CA TRP A 45 8.38 6.41 10.48
C TRP A 45 8.21 5.05 9.78
N TRP A 46 7.62 5.03 8.59
CA TRP A 46 7.40 3.80 7.84
C TRP A 46 8.66 3.31 7.10
N THR A 47 9.75 4.06 7.08
CA THR A 47 11.05 3.58 6.58
C THR A 47 11.77 2.64 7.55
N LYS A 48 11.30 2.54 8.79
CA LYS A 48 11.84 1.60 9.77
C LYS A 48 11.59 0.16 9.33
N SER A 49 12.55 -0.73 9.57
CA SER A 49 12.52 -2.13 9.13
C SER A 49 12.18 -3.11 10.27
N GLY A 50 12.09 -4.40 9.94
CA GLY A 50 11.95 -5.49 10.90
C GLY A 50 10.55 -5.63 11.50
N GLU A 51 10.48 -6.16 12.72
CA GLU A 51 9.23 -6.50 13.40
C GLU A 51 8.33 -5.27 13.64
N THR A 52 8.92 -4.12 13.92
CA THR A 52 8.18 -2.88 14.14
C THR A 52 7.46 -2.43 12.85
N MET A 53 8.12 -2.51 11.70
CA MET A 53 7.49 -2.23 10.40
C MET A 53 6.38 -3.24 10.10
N LEU A 54 6.65 -4.52 10.33
CA LEU A 54 5.66 -5.58 10.12
C LEU A 54 4.42 -5.39 11.00
N TRP A 55 4.61 -4.95 12.25
CA TRP A 55 3.50 -4.64 13.14
C TRP A 55 2.75 -3.39 12.68
N SER A 56 3.45 -2.28 12.41
CA SER A 56 2.82 -1.00 12.05
C SER A 56 2.03 -1.10 10.75
N PHE A 57 2.53 -1.82 9.74
CA PHE A 57 1.83 -2.00 8.46
C PHE A 57 0.49 -2.72 8.58
N LYS A 58 0.30 -3.54 9.62
CA LYS A 58 -0.99 -4.17 9.93
C LYS A 58 -1.87 -3.34 10.86
N ASN A 59 -1.30 -2.36 11.55
CA ASN A 59 -1.94 -1.66 12.64
C ASN A 59 -1.97 -0.13 12.47
N LEU A 60 -1.86 0.38 11.24
CA LEU A 60 -1.91 1.83 10.98
C LEU A 60 -3.16 2.51 11.55
N HIS A 61 -4.28 1.79 11.57
CA HIS A 61 -5.54 2.26 12.15
C HIS A 61 -5.48 2.49 13.67
N THR A 62 -4.45 2.00 14.36
CA THR A 62 -4.21 2.29 15.79
C THR A 62 -3.24 3.46 15.98
N ILE A 63 -2.53 3.86 14.93
CA ILE A 63 -1.52 4.93 14.95
C ILE A 63 -2.13 6.24 14.45
N PHE A 64 -2.91 6.17 13.37
CA PHE A 64 -3.48 7.32 12.69
C PHE A 64 -5.00 7.31 12.65
N PRO A 65 -5.64 8.49 12.63
CA PRO A 65 -7.02 8.64 12.20
C PRO A 65 -7.24 8.00 10.83
N THR A 66 -8.43 7.49 10.60
CA THR A 66 -8.83 6.86 9.33
C THR A 66 -10.15 7.43 8.83
N VAL A 67 -10.34 7.44 7.52
CA VAL A 67 -11.63 7.68 6.86
C VAL A 67 -12.10 6.38 6.21
N THR A 68 -13.40 6.09 6.32
CA THR A 68 -13.95 4.79 5.94
C THR A 68 -14.39 4.78 4.48
N VAL A 69 -14.04 3.72 3.78
CA VAL A 69 -14.59 3.34 2.47
C VAL A 69 -15.67 2.31 2.72
N HIS A 70 -16.92 2.74 2.69
CA HIS A 70 -18.06 1.89 3.02
C HIS A 70 -18.33 0.85 1.93
N ARG A 71 -18.60 -0.36 2.38
CA ARG A 71 -19.22 -1.38 1.54
C ARG A 71 -20.73 -1.25 1.57
N GLU A 72 -21.37 -1.69 0.50
CA GLU A 72 -22.82 -1.82 0.44
C GLU A 72 -23.21 -3.13 -0.26
N GLY A 73 -24.50 -3.46 -0.19
CA GLY A 73 -25.05 -4.61 -0.88
C GLY A 73 -24.63 -5.97 -0.34
N GLN A 74 -24.93 -7.00 -1.11
CA GLN A 74 -24.66 -8.38 -0.74
C GLN A 74 -23.16 -8.70 -0.89
N VAL A 75 -22.63 -9.42 0.10
CA VAL A 75 -21.27 -9.97 0.02
C VAL A 75 -21.23 -11.09 -1.03
N LYS A 76 -20.27 -10.99 -1.95
CA LYS A 76 -19.99 -12.05 -2.94
C LYS A 76 -18.73 -12.79 -2.50
N LEU A 77 -18.90 -13.97 -1.89
CA LEU A 77 -17.77 -14.81 -1.51
C LEU A 77 -17.12 -15.43 -2.76
N LEU A 78 -15.79 -15.32 -2.87
CA LEU A 78 -15.07 -16.04 -3.90
C LEU A 78 -15.02 -17.54 -3.55
N GLU A 79 -15.35 -18.38 -4.52
CA GLU A 79 -15.21 -19.82 -4.39
C GLU A 79 -13.73 -20.19 -4.12
N ARG A 80 -13.52 -21.21 -3.28
CA ARG A 80 -12.19 -21.74 -2.97
C ARG A 80 -11.99 -23.08 -3.65
N GLU A 81 -11.01 -23.14 -4.55
CA GLU A 81 -10.59 -24.38 -5.25
C GLU A 81 -9.09 -24.56 -5.05
N THR A 82 -8.72 -25.00 -3.84
CA THR A 82 -7.32 -25.06 -3.40
C THR A 82 -6.48 -25.93 -4.31
N ASN A 83 -5.39 -25.37 -4.84
CA ASN A 83 -4.38 -26.08 -5.62
C ASN A 83 -3.09 -26.22 -4.80
N ASN A 84 -2.91 -27.37 -4.18
CA ASN A 84 -1.75 -27.67 -3.34
C ASN A 84 -0.41 -27.63 -4.11
N HIS A 85 -0.42 -27.78 -5.44
CA HIS A 85 0.79 -27.66 -6.25
C HIS A 85 1.43 -26.27 -6.17
N ILE A 86 0.64 -25.22 -5.94
CA ILE A 86 1.17 -23.85 -5.78
C ILE A 86 2.09 -23.78 -4.55
N GLY A 87 1.65 -24.33 -3.42
CA GLY A 87 2.47 -24.36 -2.20
C GLY A 87 3.73 -25.22 -2.32
N ALA A 88 3.71 -26.23 -3.20
CA ALA A 88 4.83 -27.13 -3.46
C ALA A 88 5.83 -26.60 -4.51
N ILE A 89 5.59 -25.44 -5.13
CA ILE A 89 6.55 -24.80 -6.05
C ILE A 89 7.89 -24.62 -5.34
N ARG A 90 8.97 -25.05 -6.00
CA ARG A 90 10.32 -24.91 -5.47
C ARG A 90 10.86 -23.51 -5.72
N VAL A 91 11.23 -22.82 -4.66
CA VAL A 91 11.77 -21.44 -4.71
C VAL A 91 13.20 -21.43 -4.19
N PRO A 92 14.13 -20.70 -4.85
CA PRO A 92 15.48 -20.52 -4.36
C PRO A 92 15.45 -19.57 -3.13
N THR A 93 16.23 -19.93 -2.11
CA THR A 93 16.38 -19.16 -0.88
C THR A 93 17.84 -19.10 -0.47
N LYS A 94 18.18 -18.31 0.53
CA LYS A 94 19.56 -18.23 1.06
C LYS A 94 20.03 -19.58 1.64
N ALA A 95 19.11 -20.35 2.21
CA ALA A 95 19.40 -21.68 2.77
C ALA A 95 19.38 -22.81 1.76
N GLY A 96 19.17 -22.51 0.47
CA GLY A 96 19.00 -23.51 -0.61
C GLY A 96 17.62 -23.41 -1.26
N THR A 97 17.10 -24.53 -1.77
CA THR A 97 15.78 -24.56 -2.41
C THR A 97 14.75 -25.20 -1.48
N MET A 98 13.64 -24.51 -1.23
CA MET A 98 12.54 -25.02 -0.40
C MET A 98 11.18 -24.88 -1.11
N GLU A 99 10.14 -25.46 -0.56
CA GLU A 99 8.78 -25.25 -1.05
C GLU A 99 8.29 -23.84 -0.72
N LEU A 100 7.46 -23.25 -1.60
CA LEU A 100 6.89 -21.92 -1.41
C LEU A 100 6.15 -21.81 -0.08
N SER A 101 5.38 -22.81 0.31
CA SER A 101 4.67 -22.83 1.59
C SER A 101 5.63 -22.73 2.78
N SER A 102 6.73 -23.47 2.74
CA SER A 102 7.76 -23.43 3.79
C SER A 102 8.54 -22.12 3.77
N PHE A 103 8.84 -21.57 2.59
CA PHE A 103 9.48 -20.26 2.46
C PHE A 103 8.63 -19.16 3.08
N LEU A 104 7.33 -19.13 2.77
CA LEU A 104 6.41 -18.12 3.29
C LEU A 104 6.36 -18.11 4.84
N ASP A 105 6.51 -19.25 5.49
CA ASP A 105 6.50 -19.38 6.94
C ASP A 105 7.88 -19.17 7.59
N SER A 106 8.95 -19.18 6.80
CA SER A 106 10.31 -19.04 7.29
C SER A 106 10.68 -17.59 7.62
N ASP A 107 11.75 -17.39 8.40
CA ASP A 107 12.32 -16.08 8.71
C ASP A 107 12.99 -15.40 7.50
N GLU A 108 13.21 -16.13 6.40
CA GLU A 108 13.71 -15.55 5.16
C GLU A 108 12.63 -14.75 4.40
N SER A 109 11.36 -15.02 4.68
CA SER A 109 10.23 -14.34 4.06
C SER A 109 9.72 -13.21 4.94
N THR A 110 9.47 -12.05 4.33
CA THR A 110 8.76 -10.92 4.96
C THR A 110 7.30 -10.84 4.52
N ALA A 111 6.82 -11.79 3.72
CA ALA A 111 5.44 -11.79 3.23
C ALA A 111 4.44 -11.85 4.39
N ILE A 112 3.50 -10.94 4.39
CA ILE A 112 2.39 -10.88 5.37
C ILE A 112 1.31 -11.88 4.99
N SER A 113 0.98 -11.92 3.69
CA SER A 113 0.02 -12.86 3.11
C SER A 113 0.35 -13.11 1.64
N LEU A 114 -0.11 -14.24 1.12
CA LEU A 114 -0.14 -14.54 -0.31
C LEU A 114 -1.52 -15.10 -0.65
N LEU A 115 -2.18 -14.44 -1.60
CA LEU A 115 -3.46 -14.87 -2.14
C LEU A 115 -3.35 -14.96 -3.66
N VAL A 116 -3.75 -16.10 -4.22
CA VAL A 116 -3.78 -16.33 -5.67
C VAL A 116 -5.21 -16.63 -6.09
N VAL A 117 -5.70 -15.80 -7.01
CA VAL A 117 -7.02 -15.99 -7.63
C VAL A 117 -6.84 -16.35 -9.10
N HIS A 118 -7.47 -17.44 -9.53
CA HIS A 118 -7.47 -17.88 -10.92
C HIS A 118 -8.91 -18.12 -11.39
N LYS A 119 -9.29 -17.53 -12.51
CA LYS A 119 -10.64 -17.63 -13.08
C LYS A 119 -11.75 -17.33 -12.06
N GLY A 120 -11.54 -16.32 -11.22
CA GLY A 120 -12.51 -15.90 -10.20
C GLY A 120 -12.56 -16.75 -8.93
N LYS A 121 -11.71 -17.77 -8.80
CA LYS A 121 -11.63 -18.65 -7.62
C LYS A 121 -10.33 -18.47 -6.87
N VAL A 122 -10.37 -18.53 -5.55
CA VAL A 122 -9.17 -18.56 -4.72
C VAL A 122 -8.55 -19.96 -4.84
N VAL A 123 -7.38 -20.04 -5.49
CA VAL A 123 -6.67 -21.31 -5.71
C VAL A 123 -5.54 -21.53 -4.71
N TYR A 124 -5.08 -20.48 -4.05
CA TYR A 124 -4.10 -20.57 -2.96
C TYR A 124 -4.25 -19.37 -2.04
N GLU A 125 -4.21 -19.60 -0.73
CA GLU A 125 -4.16 -18.54 0.26
C GLU A 125 -3.31 -18.94 1.46
N ARG A 126 -2.45 -18.04 1.94
CA ARG A 126 -1.63 -18.23 3.12
C ARG A 126 -1.40 -16.90 3.84
N TYR A 127 -1.47 -16.94 5.15
CA TYR A 127 -1.37 -15.77 6.01
C TYR A 127 -0.29 -16.01 7.08
N PRO A 128 0.99 -16.05 6.71
CA PRO A 128 2.07 -16.41 7.63
C PRO A 128 2.23 -15.40 8.78
N ARG A 129 1.92 -14.13 8.55
CA ARG A 129 2.18 -13.07 9.54
C ARG A 129 0.99 -12.16 9.79
N MET A 130 -0.23 -12.58 9.40
CA MET A 130 -1.48 -11.86 9.68
C MET A 130 -2.66 -12.80 9.81
N LYS A 131 -3.80 -12.27 10.26
CA LYS A 131 -5.09 -12.97 10.19
C LYS A 131 -5.86 -12.52 8.95
N PRO A 132 -6.73 -13.37 8.36
CA PRO A 132 -7.49 -13.03 7.15
C PRO A 132 -8.37 -11.78 7.27
N HIS A 133 -8.77 -11.41 8.49
CA HIS A 133 -9.62 -10.24 8.76
C HIS A 133 -8.84 -8.93 8.95
N GLU A 134 -7.52 -8.99 9.13
CA GLU A 134 -6.69 -7.80 9.28
C GLU A 134 -6.62 -7.02 7.97
N LYS A 135 -6.42 -5.71 8.08
CA LYS A 135 -6.39 -4.77 6.96
C LYS A 135 -5.03 -4.10 6.90
N PRO A 136 -4.02 -4.78 6.32
CA PRO A 136 -2.72 -4.15 6.14
C PRO A 136 -2.80 -2.95 5.20
N VAL A 137 -1.81 -2.06 5.30
CA VAL A 137 -1.62 -0.99 4.35
C VAL A 137 -1.13 -1.54 3.01
N HIS A 138 -1.66 -0.99 1.93
CA HIS A 138 -1.31 -1.40 0.57
C HIS A 138 -0.36 -0.44 -0.14
N TRP A 139 0.08 0.61 0.56
CA TRP A 139 1.00 1.63 0.04
C TRP A 139 0.69 1.99 -1.41
N SER A 140 1.66 1.99 -2.28
CA SER A 140 1.52 2.45 -3.67
C SER A 140 0.56 1.64 -4.55
N VAL A 141 0.10 0.47 -4.13
CA VAL A 141 -1.03 -0.21 -4.78
C VAL A 141 -2.31 0.64 -4.72
N THR A 142 -2.42 1.52 -3.74
CA THR A 142 -3.48 2.53 -3.61
C THR A 142 -3.61 3.41 -4.86
N LYS A 143 -2.50 3.72 -5.55
CA LYS A 143 -2.48 4.55 -6.76
C LYS A 143 -3.38 4.01 -7.86
N ILE A 144 -3.49 2.68 -7.96
CA ILE A 144 -4.35 2.01 -8.94
C ILE A 144 -5.83 2.35 -8.67
N MET A 145 -6.23 2.47 -7.40
CA MET A 145 -7.59 2.87 -7.04
C MET A 145 -7.91 4.27 -7.57
N VAL A 146 -7.00 5.22 -7.38
CA VAL A 146 -7.15 6.61 -7.83
C VAL A 146 -7.19 6.69 -9.36
N SER A 147 -6.25 6.04 -10.05
CA SER A 147 -6.23 6.03 -11.53
C SER A 147 -7.47 5.36 -12.11
N SER A 148 -8.02 4.33 -11.44
CA SER A 148 -9.27 3.70 -11.85
C SER A 148 -10.46 4.66 -11.78
N LEU A 149 -10.55 5.48 -10.74
CA LEU A 149 -11.59 6.51 -10.63
C LEU A 149 -11.49 7.53 -11.78
N VAL A 150 -10.28 7.98 -12.10
CA VAL A 150 -10.05 8.87 -13.25
C VAL A 150 -10.49 8.19 -14.54
N GLY A 151 -10.13 6.92 -14.76
CA GLY A 151 -10.54 6.16 -15.95
C GLY A 151 -12.06 5.96 -16.06
N ILE A 152 -12.76 5.75 -14.94
CA ILE A 152 -14.21 5.67 -14.90
C ILE A 152 -14.83 7.03 -15.28
N LEU A 153 -14.33 8.12 -14.70
CA LEU A 153 -14.83 9.48 -14.96
C LEU A 153 -14.50 9.95 -16.39
N GLU A 154 -13.38 9.51 -16.97
CA GLU A 154 -13.05 9.71 -18.39
C GLU A 154 -14.08 8.99 -19.28
N ALA A 155 -14.38 7.73 -18.98
CA ALA A 155 -15.37 6.96 -19.73
C ALA A 155 -16.80 7.54 -19.63
N GLU A 156 -17.12 8.20 -18.52
CA GLU A 156 -18.37 8.93 -18.32
C GLU A 156 -18.37 10.32 -18.99
N GLY A 157 -17.27 10.73 -19.63
CA GLY A 157 -17.12 12.04 -20.26
C GLY A 157 -17.01 13.21 -19.25
N LYS A 158 -16.78 12.94 -17.98
CA LYS A 158 -16.63 13.96 -16.92
C LYS A 158 -15.23 14.51 -16.83
N ILE A 159 -14.23 13.72 -17.24
CA ILE A 159 -12.82 14.11 -17.33
C ILE A 159 -12.37 13.90 -18.78
N ASP A 160 -11.65 14.88 -19.31
CA ASP A 160 -10.88 14.78 -20.55
C ASP A 160 -9.39 14.80 -20.16
N THR A 161 -8.72 13.68 -20.32
CA THR A 161 -7.32 13.54 -19.91
C THR A 161 -6.34 14.34 -20.76
N GLU A 162 -6.77 14.85 -21.93
CA GLU A 162 -6.00 15.77 -22.77
C GLU A 162 -6.06 17.23 -22.28
N LYS A 163 -6.97 17.56 -21.37
CA LYS A 163 -7.04 18.87 -20.74
C LYS A 163 -5.92 19.02 -19.71
N THR A 164 -5.55 20.27 -19.48
CA THR A 164 -4.62 20.64 -18.42
C THR A 164 -5.33 20.58 -17.05
N ILE A 165 -4.57 20.31 -16.00
CA ILE A 165 -5.13 20.02 -14.69
C ILE A 165 -5.87 21.23 -14.06
N GLU A 166 -5.41 22.45 -14.32
CA GLU A 166 -6.04 23.68 -13.81
C GLU A 166 -7.42 23.94 -14.43
N HIS A 167 -7.77 23.25 -15.53
CA HIS A 167 -9.13 23.29 -16.07
C HIS A 167 -10.16 22.76 -15.05
N TYR A 168 -9.78 21.76 -14.25
CA TYR A 168 -10.63 21.14 -13.23
C TYR A 168 -10.28 21.60 -11.80
N ILE A 169 -9.01 21.97 -11.58
CA ILE A 169 -8.51 22.47 -10.28
C ILE A 169 -7.89 23.85 -10.50
N PRO A 170 -8.72 24.93 -10.56
CA PRO A 170 -8.23 26.29 -10.80
C PRO A 170 -7.16 26.73 -9.78
N GLU A 171 -7.16 26.15 -8.58
CA GLU A 171 -6.18 26.45 -7.53
C GLU A 171 -4.74 26.07 -7.94
N LEU A 172 -4.57 25.23 -8.96
CA LEU A 172 -3.25 24.85 -9.49
C LEU A 172 -2.71 25.84 -10.54
N ALA A 173 -3.49 26.85 -10.94
CA ALA A 173 -3.06 27.85 -11.92
C ALA A 173 -1.84 28.67 -11.47
N ASP A 174 -1.62 28.77 -10.15
CA ASP A 174 -0.46 29.43 -9.56
C ASP A 174 0.61 28.44 -9.07
N SER A 175 0.68 27.25 -9.62
CA SER A 175 1.69 26.22 -9.28
C SER A 175 2.45 25.75 -10.51
N ASP A 176 3.50 24.97 -10.31
CA ASP A 176 4.22 24.34 -11.43
C ASP A 176 3.42 23.22 -12.10
N PHE A 177 2.24 22.85 -11.56
CA PHE A 177 1.28 22.00 -12.26
C PHE A 177 0.50 22.72 -13.37
N GLN A 178 0.55 24.05 -13.44
CA GLN A 178 -0.10 24.82 -14.51
C GLN A 178 0.35 24.35 -15.89
N GLY A 179 -0.61 24.10 -16.79
CA GLY A 179 -0.35 23.67 -18.15
C GLY A 179 -0.04 22.17 -18.29
N ILE A 180 0.04 21.40 -17.19
CA ILE A 180 0.29 19.96 -17.28
C ILE A 180 -1.00 19.22 -17.61
N LYS A 181 -0.97 18.41 -18.68
CA LYS A 181 -2.10 17.56 -19.07
C LYS A 181 -2.31 16.44 -18.06
N ILE A 182 -3.57 16.09 -17.82
CA ILE A 182 -3.95 15.01 -16.89
C ILE A 182 -3.32 13.68 -17.30
N ILE A 183 -3.25 13.38 -18.60
CA ILE A 183 -2.60 12.14 -19.09
C ILE A 183 -1.12 12.06 -18.67
N ASN A 184 -0.40 13.18 -18.62
CA ASN A 184 1.00 13.21 -18.19
C ASN A 184 1.14 13.03 -16.68
N ILE A 185 0.13 13.42 -15.89
CA ILE A 185 0.08 13.16 -14.45
C ILE A 185 -0.21 11.67 -14.21
N LEU A 186 -1.14 11.06 -14.96
CA LEU A 186 -1.47 9.63 -14.91
C LEU A 186 -0.25 8.76 -15.24
N ASP A 187 0.53 9.14 -16.24
CA ASP A 187 1.70 8.41 -16.70
C ASP A 187 2.97 8.73 -15.91
N MET A 188 2.86 9.48 -14.80
CA MET A 188 4.01 9.91 -14.00
C MET A 188 5.08 10.62 -14.85
N ALA A 189 4.67 11.47 -15.79
CA ALA A 189 5.52 12.14 -16.74
C ALA A 189 5.31 13.67 -16.75
N THR A 190 5.17 14.24 -15.57
CA THR A 190 4.97 15.70 -15.40
C THR A 190 6.21 16.51 -15.74
N GLY A 191 7.41 15.93 -15.61
CA GLY A 191 8.70 16.61 -15.74
C GLY A 191 9.03 17.53 -14.56
N LEU A 192 8.22 17.56 -13.50
CA LEU A 192 8.46 18.38 -12.32
C LEU A 192 9.61 17.83 -11.48
N ASN A 193 10.44 18.71 -10.94
CA ASN A 193 11.55 18.31 -10.08
C ASN A 193 11.11 18.03 -8.63
N CYS A 194 10.30 16.98 -8.49
CA CYS A 194 9.77 16.50 -7.19
C CYS A 194 9.76 14.97 -7.12
N PRO A 195 10.95 14.32 -7.30
CA PRO A 195 11.05 12.88 -7.17
C PRO A 195 10.73 12.41 -5.75
N GLU A 196 10.35 11.15 -5.58
CA GLU A 196 10.14 10.57 -4.24
C GLU A 196 11.47 10.50 -3.47
N GLU A 197 11.63 11.41 -2.50
CA GLU A 197 12.77 11.47 -1.59
C GLU A 197 12.28 11.40 -0.15
N TYR A 198 12.85 10.48 0.63
CA TYR A 198 12.39 10.15 1.98
C TYR A 198 13.38 10.51 3.08
N ILE A 199 14.57 10.98 2.73
CA ILE A 199 15.67 11.25 3.67
C ILE A 199 15.95 12.75 3.78
N ASP A 200 16.08 13.44 2.64
CA ASP A 200 16.31 14.88 2.62
C ASP A 200 15.04 15.65 3.01
N LYS A 201 15.04 16.19 4.24
CA LYS A 201 13.91 16.95 4.80
C LYS A 201 13.57 18.23 4.05
N SER A 202 14.47 18.73 3.19
CA SER A 202 14.25 19.90 2.34
C SER A 202 13.69 19.53 0.96
N ALA A 203 13.71 18.25 0.60
CA ALA A 203 13.20 17.79 -0.68
C ALA A 203 11.68 18.01 -0.79
N CYS A 204 11.23 18.36 -1.97
CA CYS A 204 9.83 18.61 -2.29
C CYS A 204 8.91 17.50 -1.77
N TYR A 205 9.25 16.26 -2.07
CA TYR A 205 8.42 15.12 -1.69
C TYR A 205 8.37 14.90 -0.18
N TYR A 206 9.50 15.09 0.54
CA TYR A 206 9.52 15.00 2.00
C TYR A 206 8.59 16.05 2.64
N VAL A 207 8.64 17.29 2.15
CA VAL A 207 7.77 18.37 2.63
C VAL A 207 6.30 18.08 2.32
N TYR A 208 6.00 17.50 1.16
CA TYR A 208 4.66 17.02 0.83
C TYR A 208 4.20 15.90 1.78
N SER A 209 5.06 14.90 2.05
CA SER A 209 4.76 13.83 3.01
C SER A 209 4.45 14.37 4.40
N ALA A 210 5.19 15.38 4.85
CA ALA A 210 4.89 16.07 6.10
C ALA A 210 3.54 16.80 6.04
N ALA A 211 3.21 17.43 4.92
CA ALA A 211 1.95 18.16 4.74
C ALA A 211 0.72 17.24 4.79
N ILE A 212 0.79 16.07 4.17
CA ILE A 212 -0.30 15.08 4.17
C ILE A 212 -0.31 14.23 5.45
N GLY A 213 0.84 14.11 6.13
CA GLY A 213 0.98 13.48 7.44
C GLY A 213 1.43 12.02 7.42
N ASP A 214 1.88 11.47 6.29
CA ASP A 214 2.56 10.18 6.24
C ASP A 214 4.07 10.30 6.51
N GLY A 215 4.60 11.53 6.51
CA GLY A 215 5.93 11.87 6.98
C GLY A 215 5.93 12.52 8.36
N TYR A 216 7.13 12.71 8.92
CA TYR A 216 7.29 13.38 10.20
C TYR A 216 6.92 14.87 10.08
N TRP A 217 6.02 15.32 10.94
CA TRP A 217 5.56 16.70 10.99
C TRP A 217 6.21 17.48 12.14
N ASP A 218 6.63 18.71 11.86
CA ASP A 218 7.09 19.69 12.84
C ASP A 218 6.42 21.05 12.57
N GLU A 219 6.75 22.06 13.40
CA GLU A 219 6.16 23.40 13.31
C GLU A 219 6.42 24.13 11.97
N ARG A 220 7.41 23.67 11.19
CA ARG A 220 7.77 24.22 9.87
C ARG A 220 7.03 23.53 8.74
N SER A 221 6.44 22.38 9.02
CA SER A 221 5.72 21.59 8.00
C SER A 221 4.48 22.32 7.53
N PRO A 222 4.14 22.27 6.23
CA PRO A 222 2.91 22.88 5.72
C PRO A 222 1.68 22.31 6.44
N ASN A 223 0.70 23.17 6.68
CA ASN A 223 -0.51 22.78 7.42
C ASN A 223 -1.53 22.00 6.58
N ASN A 224 -1.43 22.09 5.25
CA ASN A 224 -2.45 21.53 4.37
C ASN A 224 -1.80 21.07 3.05
N PRO A 225 -1.99 19.82 2.62
CA PRO A 225 -1.40 19.34 1.38
C PRO A 225 -1.97 20.02 0.13
N TYR A 226 -3.25 20.40 0.12
CA TYR A 226 -3.84 21.12 -1.02
C TYR A 226 -3.21 22.50 -1.17
N GLU A 227 -3.04 23.24 -0.07
CA GLU A 227 -2.38 24.54 -0.09
C GLU A 227 -0.91 24.42 -0.49
N TYR A 228 -0.20 23.42 0.00
CA TYR A 228 1.18 23.17 -0.38
C TYR A 228 1.31 22.95 -1.89
N VAL A 229 0.50 22.03 -2.44
CA VAL A 229 0.54 21.66 -3.86
C VAL A 229 0.08 22.81 -4.76
N SER A 230 -0.92 23.60 -4.32
CA SER A 230 -1.39 24.76 -5.10
C SER A 230 -0.36 25.89 -5.21
N LYS A 231 0.66 25.90 -4.36
CA LYS A 231 1.75 26.87 -4.36
C LYS A 231 3.10 26.26 -4.72
N LEU A 232 3.11 25.02 -5.23
CA LEU A 232 4.34 24.28 -5.50
C LEU A 232 5.19 25.00 -6.55
N ARG A 233 6.47 25.25 -6.21
CA ARG A 233 7.48 25.83 -7.08
C ARG A 233 8.78 25.02 -6.98
N VAL A 234 8.99 24.10 -7.91
CA VAL A 234 10.11 23.16 -7.91
C VAL A 234 10.88 23.18 -9.24
N GLY A 235 10.30 23.87 -10.24
CA GLY A 235 10.82 23.85 -11.59
C GLY A 235 10.62 22.49 -12.28
N SER A 236 11.17 22.37 -13.48
CA SER A 236 11.09 21.17 -14.30
C SER A 236 12.47 20.67 -14.66
N PHE A 237 12.69 19.36 -14.60
CA PHE A 237 13.90 18.72 -15.11
C PHE A 237 13.75 18.27 -16.57
N ALA A 238 12.52 18.15 -17.06
CA ALA A 238 12.17 17.80 -18.43
C ALA A 238 10.85 18.45 -18.85
N GLU A 239 10.54 18.42 -20.13
CA GLU A 239 9.20 18.75 -20.62
C GLU A 239 8.20 17.68 -20.20
N GLN A 240 6.96 18.09 -19.95
CA GLN A 240 5.88 17.13 -19.64
C GLN A 240 5.71 16.12 -20.79
N GLY A 241 5.51 14.87 -20.45
CA GLY A 241 5.35 13.78 -21.43
C GLY A 241 6.64 13.31 -22.08
N ALA A 242 7.80 13.78 -21.62
CA ALA A 242 9.10 13.38 -22.19
C ALA A 242 9.74 12.20 -21.45
N GLN A 243 9.55 12.10 -20.14
CA GLN A 243 10.20 11.11 -19.30
C GLN A 243 9.32 10.73 -18.11
N TYR A 244 9.31 9.43 -17.79
CA TYR A 244 8.72 8.92 -16.58
C TYR A 244 9.56 9.32 -15.35
N ASP A 245 8.87 9.83 -14.32
CA ASP A 245 9.44 10.09 -13.00
C ASP A 245 8.38 9.83 -11.93
N TYR A 246 8.59 8.75 -11.17
CA TYR A 246 7.61 8.30 -10.19
C TYR A 246 7.51 9.27 -9.01
N SER A 247 6.28 9.76 -8.72
CA SER A 247 6.03 10.63 -7.59
C SER A 247 4.61 10.50 -7.05
N GLY A 248 4.48 10.29 -5.73
CA GLY A 248 3.19 10.18 -5.06
C GLY A 248 2.36 11.46 -5.10
N ILE A 249 2.99 12.63 -5.27
CA ILE A 249 2.30 13.90 -5.39
C ILE A 249 1.41 13.95 -6.64
N ASN A 250 1.81 13.27 -7.73
CA ASN A 250 1.00 13.14 -8.92
C ASN A 250 -0.32 12.44 -8.62
N THR A 251 -0.28 11.36 -7.83
CA THR A 251 -1.51 10.65 -7.41
C THR A 251 -2.37 11.50 -6.49
N PHE A 252 -1.77 12.31 -5.62
CA PHE A 252 -2.53 13.26 -4.81
C PHE A 252 -3.31 14.25 -5.68
N VAL A 253 -2.67 14.82 -6.70
CA VAL A 253 -3.33 15.74 -7.65
C VAL A 253 -4.47 15.04 -8.41
N LEU A 254 -4.29 13.77 -8.81
CA LEU A 254 -5.35 12.98 -9.44
C LEU A 254 -6.49 12.68 -8.46
N GLY A 255 -6.20 12.40 -7.20
CA GLY A 255 -7.23 12.25 -6.17
C GLY A 255 -8.00 13.54 -5.94
N TRP A 256 -7.33 14.67 -5.89
CA TRP A 256 -7.94 15.98 -5.81
C TRP A 256 -8.81 16.28 -7.05
N LEU A 257 -8.36 15.89 -8.25
CA LEU A 257 -9.18 15.97 -9.47
C LEU A 257 -10.50 15.19 -9.31
N VAL A 258 -10.44 13.96 -8.79
CA VAL A 258 -11.65 13.16 -8.52
C VAL A 258 -12.57 13.88 -7.54
N GLU A 259 -12.05 14.43 -6.46
CA GLU A 259 -12.82 15.19 -5.48
C GLU A 259 -13.51 16.40 -6.10
N LYS A 260 -12.81 17.16 -6.93
CA LYS A 260 -13.38 18.33 -7.65
C LYS A 260 -14.50 17.96 -8.59
N VAL A 261 -14.30 16.88 -9.37
CA VAL A 261 -15.29 16.45 -10.39
C VAL A 261 -16.51 15.81 -9.73
N MET A 262 -16.32 15.07 -8.64
CA MET A 262 -17.39 14.36 -7.96
C MET A 262 -18.11 15.22 -6.91
N GLY A 263 -17.46 16.24 -6.37
CA GLY A 263 -17.94 16.97 -5.19
C GLY A 263 -17.96 16.13 -3.92
N LEU A 264 -17.15 15.06 -3.85
CA LEU A 264 -17.04 14.10 -2.75
C LEU A 264 -15.59 14.04 -2.31
N GLN A 265 -15.35 13.61 -1.06
CA GLN A 265 -14.00 13.22 -0.66
C GLN A 265 -13.58 11.93 -1.37
N LEU A 266 -12.27 11.71 -1.56
CA LEU A 266 -11.77 10.57 -2.31
C LEU A 266 -12.29 9.22 -1.78
N HIS A 267 -12.32 9.02 -0.47
CA HIS A 267 -12.79 7.77 0.12
C HIS A 267 -14.29 7.52 -0.14
N GLU A 268 -15.10 8.58 -0.21
CA GLU A 268 -16.52 8.50 -0.59
C GLU A 268 -16.67 8.15 -2.07
N ALA A 269 -15.85 8.75 -2.94
CA ALA A 269 -15.82 8.42 -4.36
C ALA A 269 -15.42 6.94 -4.59
N VAL A 270 -14.39 6.44 -3.89
CA VAL A 270 -14.01 5.01 -3.91
C VAL A 270 -15.16 4.14 -3.45
N SER A 271 -15.82 4.51 -2.35
CA SER A 271 -16.99 3.81 -1.84
C SER A 271 -18.09 3.71 -2.89
N GLN A 272 -18.52 4.86 -3.42
CA GLN A 272 -19.66 4.96 -4.35
C GLN A 272 -19.39 4.31 -5.71
N MET A 273 -18.18 4.48 -6.25
CA MET A 273 -17.89 4.06 -7.62
C MET A 273 -17.36 2.64 -7.74
N ILE A 274 -16.71 2.12 -6.69
CA ILE A 274 -16.02 0.83 -6.75
C ILE A 274 -16.44 -0.08 -5.60
N TRP A 275 -16.13 0.30 -4.36
CA TRP A 275 -16.13 -0.62 -3.20
C TRP A 275 -17.51 -1.19 -2.87
N SER A 276 -18.56 -0.36 -2.97
CA SER A 276 -19.96 -0.77 -2.75
C SER A 276 -20.50 -1.72 -3.81
N LYS A 277 -19.85 -1.81 -4.99
CA LYS A 277 -20.35 -2.53 -6.15
C LYS A 277 -19.74 -3.91 -6.36
N ILE A 278 -18.65 -4.24 -5.65
CA ILE A 278 -17.86 -5.46 -5.90
C ILE A 278 -18.03 -6.55 -4.84
N GLY A 279 -19.07 -6.46 -4.03
CA GLY A 279 -19.42 -7.50 -3.07
C GLY A 279 -18.31 -7.83 -2.08
N VAL A 280 -17.54 -6.83 -1.63
CA VAL A 280 -16.47 -6.97 -0.63
C VAL A 280 -17.02 -7.47 0.70
N GLU A 281 -16.17 -8.14 1.47
CA GLU A 281 -16.54 -8.72 2.76
C GLU A 281 -16.48 -7.71 3.90
N ALA A 282 -15.69 -6.64 3.74
CA ALA A 282 -15.54 -5.60 4.76
C ALA A 282 -15.39 -4.20 4.13
N ASP A 283 -15.69 -3.19 4.94
CA ASP A 283 -15.27 -1.82 4.65
C ASP A 283 -13.75 -1.77 4.52
N ALA A 284 -13.24 -0.91 3.65
CA ALA A 284 -11.86 -0.49 3.65
C ALA A 284 -11.72 0.85 4.40
N SER A 285 -10.50 1.35 4.51
CA SER A 285 -10.23 2.68 5.04
C SER A 285 -9.02 3.28 4.34
N PHE A 286 -8.90 4.60 4.41
CA PHE A 286 -7.61 5.26 4.20
C PHE A 286 -7.13 5.79 5.53
N PHE A 287 -5.85 5.67 5.84
CA PHE A 287 -5.32 6.48 6.93
C PHE A 287 -5.26 7.94 6.48
N ALA A 288 -5.66 8.83 7.39
CA ALA A 288 -5.85 10.24 7.15
C ALA A 288 -5.28 11.03 8.34
N PRO A 289 -3.96 11.10 8.47
CA PRO A 289 -3.28 11.55 9.68
C PRO A 289 -3.59 12.99 10.04
N ARG A 290 -3.86 13.82 9.04
CA ARG A 290 -4.09 15.25 9.22
C ARG A 290 -5.37 15.70 8.53
N PHE A 291 -6.24 16.34 9.31
CA PHE A 291 -7.47 16.99 8.85
C PHE A 291 -8.47 16.08 8.11
N GLY A 292 -8.35 14.76 8.27
CA GLY A 292 -9.21 13.81 7.56
C GLY A 292 -8.89 13.69 6.06
N VAL A 293 -7.78 14.26 5.60
CA VAL A 293 -7.32 14.12 4.22
C VAL A 293 -6.70 12.74 4.04
N PRO A 294 -7.28 11.88 3.18
CA PRO A 294 -6.72 10.55 2.96
C PRO A 294 -5.34 10.62 2.30
N VAL A 295 -4.44 9.76 2.71
CA VAL A 295 -3.15 9.60 2.02
C VAL A 295 -3.41 8.90 0.67
N MET A 296 -3.74 9.71 -0.34
CA MET A 296 -4.30 9.25 -1.62
C MET A 296 -3.35 8.37 -2.43
N HIS A 297 -2.05 8.54 -2.22
CA HIS A 297 -1.01 7.81 -2.97
C HIS A 297 -0.56 6.51 -2.31
N GLY A 298 -1.02 6.23 -1.06
CA GLY A 298 -0.49 5.10 -0.31
C GLY A 298 -1.37 4.60 0.84
N GLY A 299 -2.49 5.24 1.15
CA GLY A 299 -3.18 5.09 2.43
C GLY A 299 -4.21 3.98 2.55
N LEU A 300 -4.44 3.18 1.53
CA LEU A 300 -5.49 2.15 1.55
C LEU A 300 -5.19 1.03 2.56
N LEU A 301 -6.16 0.78 3.44
CA LEU A 301 -6.21 -0.32 4.40
C LEU A 301 -7.36 -1.25 4.03
N ALA A 302 -7.07 -2.44 3.54
CA ALA A 302 -8.09 -3.38 3.11
C ALA A 302 -7.66 -4.83 3.40
N ARG A 303 -8.63 -5.74 3.47
CA ARG A 303 -8.34 -7.16 3.54
C ARG A 303 -7.72 -7.63 2.21
N PRO A 304 -6.77 -8.58 2.21
CA PRO A 304 -6.22 -9.13 0.97
C PRO A 304 -7.29 -9.69 0.03
N ILE A 305 -8.31 -10.35 0.56
CA ILE A 305 -9.41 -10.91 -0.25
C ILE A 305 -10.25 -9.80 -0.93
N ASP A 306 -10.49 -8.69 -0.27
CA ASP A 306 -11.25 -7.59 -0.83
C ASP A 306 -10.44 -6.80 -1.87
N LEU A 307 -9.12 -6.67 -1.66
CA LEU A 307 -8.21 -6.15 -2.68
C LEU A 307 -8.16 -7.07 -3.90
N ALA A 308 -8.17 -8.39 -3.70
CA ALA A 308 -8.25 -9.35 -4.82
C ALA A 308 -9.55 -9.19 -5.63
N LYS A 309 -10.68 -8.91 -4.98
CA LYS A 309 -11.95 -8.59 -5.67
C LYS A 309 -11.83 -7.33 -6.53
N PHE A 310 -11.16 -6.30 -6.01
CA PHE A 310 -10.84 -5.13 -6.83
C PHE A 310 -9.95 -5.50 -8.02
N GLY A 311 -8.91 -6.32 -7.81
CA GLY A 311 -8.04 -6.80 -8.89
C GLY A 311 -8.78 -7.59 -9.98
N LEU A 312 -9.84 -8.32 -9.63
CA LEU A 312 -10.67 -9.04 -10.62
C LEU A 312 -11.35 -8.13 -11.63
N LEU A 313 -11.58 -6.85 -11.31
CA LEU A 313 -12.18 -5.88 -12.24
C LEU A 313 -11.35 -5.68 -13.52
N PHE A 314 -10.04 -5.95 -13.46
CA PHE A 314 -9.11 -5.84 -14.59
C PHE A 314 -8.95 -7.14 -15.38
N THR A 315 -9.77 -8.16 -15.09
CA THR A 315 -9.66 -9.49 -15.67
C THR A 315 -10.99 -9.92 -16.32
N PRO A 316 -10.98 -10.92 -17.21
CA PRO A 316 -12.21 -11.51 -17.72
C PRO A 316 -13.14 -12.08 -16.65
N SER A 317 -12.62 -12.27 -15.43
CA SER A 317 -13.37 -12.83 -14.29
C SER A 317 -14.08 -11.75 -13.44
N TYR A 318 -14.16 -10.50 -13.89
CA TYR A 318 -14.86 -9.41 -13.17
C TYR A 318 -16.30 -9.78 -12.79
N GLN A 319 -16.95 -10.63 -13.58
CA GLN A 319 -18.34 -11.07 -13.34
C GLN A 319 -18.53 -11.83 -12.04
N THR A 320 -17.46 -12.34 -11.43
CA THR A 320 -17.54 -12.97 -10.10
C THR A 320 -17.80 -11.95 -8.97
N VAL A 321 -17.51 -10.70 -9.22
CA VAL A 321 -17.63 -9.61 -8.23
C VAL A 321 -18.57 -8.50 -8.62
N SER A 322 -18.84 -8.30 -9.93
CA SER A 322 -19.75 -7.27 -10.42
C SER A 322 -20.59 -7.80 -11.59
N GLU A 323 -21.84 -7.39 -11.70
CA GLU A 323 -22.72 -7.80 -12.81
C GLU A 323 -22.34 -7.10 -14.12
N THR A 324 -21.80 -5.89 -14.02
CA THR A 324 -21.38 -5.08 -15.16
C THR A 324 -19.92 -4.66 -15.01
N PRO A 325 -19.21 -4.40 -16.13
CA PRO A 325 -17.86 -3.85 -16.06
C PRO A 325 -17.87 -2.50 -15.33
N ILE A 326 -17.12 -2.39 -14.25
CA ILE A 326 -16.90 -1.12 -13.52
C ILE A 326 -15.74 -0.37 -14.16
N ILE A 327 -14.67 -1.07 -14.49
CA ILE A 327 -13.54 -0.50 -15.22
C ILE A 327 -13.83 -0.64 -16.73
N ASN A 328 -13.73 0.48 -17.45
CA ASN A 328 -13.97 0.50 -18.88
C ASN A 328 -12.94 -0.36 -19.63
N LYS A 329 -13.40 -1.07 -20.67
CA LYS A 329 -12.54 -1.94 -21.48
C LYS A 329 -11.40 -1.17 -22.13
N ASP A 330 -11.65 0.03 -22.64
CA ASP A 330 -10.62 0.85 -23.29
C ASP A 330 -9.53 1.26 -22.29
N HIS A 331 -9.90 1.52 -21.02
CA HIS A 331 -8.93 1.78 -19.96
C HIS A 331 -8.07 0.54 -19.66
N ILE A 332 -8.68 -0.65 -19.60
CA ILE A 332 -7.96 -1.91 -19.41
C ILE A 332 -7.02 -2.16 -20.61
N GLU A 333 -7.47 -1.92 -21.83
CA GLU A 333 -6.64 -2.08 -23.03
C GLU A 333 -5.46 -1.11 -23.05
N LYS A 334 -5.64 0.15 -22.64
CA LYS A 334 -4.53 1.10 -22.46
C LYS A 334 -3.49 0.56 -21.50
N LEU A 335 -3.91 -0.01 -20.34
CA LEU A 335 -3.00 -0.60 -19.35
C LEU A 335 -2.28 -1.84 -19.90
N LEU A 336 -2.99 -2.76 -20.57
CA LEU A 336 -2.42 -3.99 -21.12
C LEU A 336 -1.42 -3.73 -22.25
N ASN A 337 -1.63 -2.68 -23.02
CA ASN A 337 -0.73 -2.28 -24.11
C ASN A 337 0.49 -1.49 -23.61
N GLY A 338 0.66 -1.35 -22.28
CA GLY A 338 1.84 -0.74 -21.68
C GLY A 338 1.87 0.78 -21.74
N GLY A 339 0.74 1.44 -22.02
CA GLY A 339 0.64 2.91 -22.06
C GLY A 339 1.60 3.52 -23.09
N ARG A 340 2.54 4.35 -22.61
CA ARG A 340 3.57 5.04 -23.40
C ARG A 340 4.96 4.52 -23.03
N PRO A 341 5.41 3.37 -23.55
CA PRO A 341 6.68 2.74 -23.16
C PRO A 341 7.91 3.61 -23.45
N GLU A 342 7.81 4.55 -24.39
CA GLU A 342 8.87 5.52 -24.69
C GLU A 342 9.25 6.42 -23.50
N LEU A 343 8.34 6.61 -22.53
CA LEU A 343 8.57 7.39 -21.32
C LEU A 343 9.59 6.73 -20.39
N LEU A 344 9.72 5.41 -20.44
CA LEU A 344 10.61 4.65 -19.56
C LEU A 344 12.11 4.83 -19.93
N GLY A 345 12.39 5.42 -21.11
CA GLY A 345 13.74 5.71 -21.55
C GLY A 345 14.59 4.45 -21.77
N LYS A 346 15.91 4.65 -21.91
CA LYS A 346 16.89 3.56 -22.08
C LYS A 346 17.30 2.88 -20.76
N HIS A 347 16.68 3.23 -19.65
CA HIS A 347 17.06 2.80 -18.30
C HIS A 347 15.98 1.93 -17.64
N LEU A 348 15.42 0.96 -18.38
CA LEU A 348 14.84 -0.20 -17.72
C LEU A 348 15.99 -1.14 -17.34
N PRO A 349 16.01 -1.63 -16.07
CA PRO A 349 16.98 -2.63 -15.67
C PRO A 349 16.77 -3.95 -16.42
#